data_b50ae04cad214c16bdeebd6d89045134
#
_entry.id   b50ae04cad214c16bdeebd6d89045134
#
_cell.length_a   1.000
_cell.length_b   1.000
_cell.length_c   1.000
_cell.angle_alpha   90.00
_cell.angle_beta   90.00
_cell.angle_gamma   90.00
#
_symmetry.space_group_name_H-M   'P 1'
#
loop_
_entity.id
_entity.type
_entity.pdbx_description
1 polymer ?
#
loop_
_entity_poly.entity_id
_entity_poly.type
_entity_poly.pdbx_seq_one_letter_code
_entity_poly.pdbx_strand_id
1 'polypeptide(L)'
;MKNAILGLAFCAAMPLFAQQKATVTVHPEQGKQIINKEIYGQFAEHLGTCIYGGLWVGEDSSIPNIKGYRKDVFEALKDLKVPVLRWPGGCFADEYHWMDGIGPKENRPRMVNNNWGGTVEDNSFGTHEFLNLCELIG
;
A
#
# COMPACT_ATOMS: atom_id res chain seq x y z
N MET A 1 -41.94 -59.75 26.81
CA MET A 1 -41.57 -58.69 25.88
C MET A 1 -40.71 -57.75 26.69
N LYS A 2 -39.40 -57.84 26.52
CA LYS A 2 -38.41 -56.98 27.25
C LYS A 2 -37.73 -56.07 26.21
N ASN A 3 -38.04 -54.78 26.24
CA ASN A 3 -37.39 -53.78 25.40
C ASN A 3 -36.06 -53.36 26.04
N ALA A 4 -34.98 -53.73 25.39
CA ALA A 4 -33.65 -53.23 25.75
C ALA A 4 -33.41 -51.92 25.01
N ILE A 5 -33.30 -50.83 25.77
CA ILE A 5 -32.88 -49.52 25.26
C ILE A 5 -31.37 -49.51 25.25
N LEU A 6 -30.81 -49.52 24.05
CA LEU A 6 -29.35 -49.37 23.84
C LEU A 6 -29.00 -47.89 23.84
N GLY A 7 -28.45 -47.40 24.94
CA GLY A 7 -27.96 -46.04 25.04
C GLY A 7 -26.61 -45.92 24.35
N LEU A 8 -26.57 -45.18 23.23
CA LEU A 8 -25.33 -44.83 22.52
C LEU A 8 -24.66 -43.68 23.26
N ALA A 9 -23.61 -43.96 24.01
CA ALA A 9 -22.76 -42.91 24.59
C ALA A 9 -21.87 -42.34 23.51
N PHE A 10 -22.19 -41.11 23.03
CA PHE A 10 -21.35 -40.36 22.12
C PHE A 10 -20.23 -39.67 22.92
N CYS A 11 -19.06 -40.32 23.03
CA CYS A 11 -17.86 -39.66 23.55
C CYS A 11 -17.37 -38.63 22.52
N ALA A 12 -17.74 -37.35 22.72
CA ALA A 12 -17.14 -36.24 22.01
C ALA A 12 -15.67 -36.10 22.44
N ALA A 13 -14.75 -36.64 21.65
CA ALA A 13 -13.33 -36.37 21.79
C ALA A 13 -13.08 -34.92 21.38
N MET A 14 -13.04 -34.02 22.34
CA MET A 14 -12.55 -32.66 22.10
C MET A 14 -11.04 -32.75 21.83
N PRO A 15 -10.55 -32.22 20.67
CA PRO A 15 -9.12 -32.12 20.46
C PRO A 15 -8.55 -31.18 21.52
N LEU A 16 -7.74 -31.70 22.41
CA LEU A 16 -6.88 -30.91 23.29
C LEU A 16 -5.81 -30.27 22.38
N PHE A 17 -6.04 -29.05 21.93
CA PHE A 17 -4.99 -28.26 21.36
C PHE A 17 -3.99 -27.91 22.46
N ALA A 18 -2.94 -28.69 22.54
CA ALA A 18 -1.81 -28.40 23.40
C ALA A 18 -1.22 -27.05 22.88
N GLN A 19 -1.43 -26.01 23.66
CA GLN A 19 -0.86 -24.70 23.38
C GLN A 19 0.66 -24.81 23.57
N GLN A 20 1.39 -24.97 22.48
CA GLN A 20 2.85 -24.95 22.51
C GLN A 20 3.30 -23.55 22.87
N LYS A 21 3.98 -23.39 23.99
CA LYS A 21 4.64 -22.14 24.33
C LYS A 21 6.00 -22.11 23.64
N ALA A 22 6.18 -21.15 22.73
CA ALA A 22 7.48 -20.83 22.19
C ALA A 22 8.05 -19.63 22.97
N THR A 23 9.31 -19.73 23.35
CA THR A 23 10.03 -18.60 23.96
C THR A 23 11.05 -18.09 22.94
N VAL A 24 10.97 -16.81 22.62
CA VAL A 24 11.95 -16.12 21.77
C VAL A 24 12.76 -15.19 22.68
N THR A 25 14.06 -15.42 22.74
CA THR A 25 14.98 -14.53 23.45
C THR A 25 15.72 -13.67 22.44
N VAL A 26 15.59 -12.36 22.59
CA VAL A 26 16.28 -11.38 21.72
C VAL A 26 17.49 -10.84 22.48
N HIS A 27 18.64 -10.90 21.85
CA HIS A 27 19.92 -10.39 22.36
C HIS A 27 20.39 -9.19 21.53
N PRO A 28 19.81 -8.00 21.72
CA PRO A 28 20.13 -6.81 20.90
C PRO A 28 21.60 -6.39 21.06
N GLU A 29 22.22 -6.69 22.18
CA GLU A 29 23.65 -6.42 22.45
C GLU A 29 24.61 -7.25 21.58
N GLN A 30 24.11 -8.34 20.98
CA GLN A 30 24.88 -9.18 20.06
C GLN A 30 24.73 -8.78 18.59
N GLY A 31 23.84 -7.83 18.30
CA GLY A 31 23.62 -7.30 16.96
C GLY A 31 24.86 -6.58 16.44
N LYS A 32 25.44 -7.09 15.34
CA LYS A 32 26.64 -6.50 14.69
C LYS A 32 26.32 -5.80 13.37
N GLN A 33 25.12 -6.02 12.84
CA GLN A 33 24.72 -5.49 11.54
C GLN A 33 23.71 -4.34 11.73
N ILE A 34 23.94 -3.28 10.98
CA ILE A 34 22.99 -2.16 10.88
C ILE A 34 21.97 -2.53 9.80
N ILE A 35 20.70 -2.53 10.16
CA ILE A 35 19.61 -2.71 9.19
C ILE A 35 19.57 -1.46 8.33
N ASN A 36 19.65 -1.61 7.00
CA ASN A 36 19.54 -0.50 6.09
C ASN A 36 18.14 0.11 6.19
N LYS A 37 18.07 1.43 6.41
CA LYS A 37 16.80 2.15 6.55
C LYS A 37 15.90 2.04 5.31
N GLU A 38 16.48 1.83 4.14
CA GLU A 38 15.74 1.74 2.88
C GLU A 38 14.80 0.54 2.79
N ILE A 39 14.96 -0.47 3.66
CA ILE A 39 13.98 -1.57 3.76
C ILE A 39 12.59 -1.09 4.23
N TYR A 40 12.51 0.10 4.83
CA TYR A 40 11.26 0.75 5.25
C TYR A 40 10.67 1.65 4.17
N GLY A 41 11.20 1.56 2.94
CA GLY A 41 10.67 2.24 1.79
C GLY A 41 9.21 1.87 1.49
N GLN A 42 8.52 2.75 0.81
CA GLN A 42 7.13 2.56 0.42
C GLN A 42 6.98 2.50 -1.09
N PHE A 43 5.86 1.96 -1.53
CA PHE A 43 5.57 1.75 -2.93
C PHE A 43 4.18 2.29 -3.27
N ALA A 44 4.12 3.12 -4.30
CA ALA A 44 2.87 3.64 -4.84
C ALA A 44 2.73 3.21 -6.31
N GLU A 45 1.55 2.69 -6.66
CA GLU A 45 1.25 2.22 -8.01
C GLU A 45 -0.07 2.82 -8.49
N HIS A 46 -0.18 3.06 -9.79
CA HIS A 46 -1.45 3.36 -10.46
C HIS A 46 -2.35 2.11 -10.48
N LEU A 47 -2.84 1.74 -9.30
CA LEU A 47 -3.65 0.56 -9.04
C LEU A 47 -4.94 0.98 -8.34
N GLY A 48 -6.08 0.84 -9.02
CA GLY A 48 -7.36 1.25 -8.48
C GLY A 48 -7.36 2.71 -8.02
N THR A 49 -7.65 2.95 -6.76
CA THR A 49 -7.68 4.29 -6.15
C THR A 49 -6.38 4.63 -5.38
N CYS A 50 -5.30 3.91 -5.62
CA CYS A 50 -4.05 4.17 -4.90
C CYS A 50 -3.50 5.58 -5.19
N ILE A 51 -3.51 6.00 -6.45
CA ILE A 51 -3.07 7.35 -6.85
C ILE A 51 -4.27 8.30 -6.85
N TYR A 52 -5.18 8.18 -7.84
CA TYR A 52 -6.32 9.10 -7.97
C TYR A 52 -7.40 8.83 -6.93
N GLY A 53 -7.68 9.85 -6.10
CA GLY A 53 -8.58 9.74 -4.95
C GLY A 53 -7.93 9.16 -3.69
N GLY A 54 -6.80 8.48 -3.83
CA GLY A 54 -5.97 7.99 -2.73
C GLY A 54 -4.87 8.98 -2.35
N LEU A 55 -3.74 8.93 -3.04
CA LEU A 55 -2.62 9.84 -2.81
C LEU A 55 -2.85 11.25 -3.38
N TRP A 56 -3.45 11.33 -4.57
CA TRP A 56 -3.67 12.54 -5.34
C TRP A 56 -5.15 12.82 -5.54
N VAL A 57 -5.57 14.03 -5.18
CA VAL A 57 -6.96 14.49 -5.36
C VAL A 57 -7.04 15.76 -6.21
N GLY A 58 -5.90 16.38 -6.53
CA GLY A 58 -5.84 17.66 -7.22
C GLY A 58 -5.96 18.85 -6.27
N GLU A 59 -5.40 19.99 -6.69
CA GLU A 59 -5.33 21.19 -5.85
C GLU A 59 -6.71 21.80 -5.61
N ASP A 60 -7.60 21.73 -6.59
CA ASP A 60 -8.96 22.30 -6.54
C ASP A 60 -9.99 21.36 -5.89
N SER A 61 -9.55 20.23 -5.36
CA SER A 61 -10.45 19.25 -4.74
C SER A 61 -11.06 19.79 -3.44
N SER A 62 -12.33 19.45 -3.20
CA SER A 62 -12.99 19.68 -1.90
C SER A 62 -12.47 18.76 -0.78
N ILE A 63 -11.76 17.70 -1.14
CA ILE A 63 -11.08 16.81 -0.18
C ILE A 63 -9.88 17.58 0.38
N PRO A 64 -9.68 17.59 1.72
CA PRO A 64 -8.54 18.25 2.33
C PRO A 64 -7.23 17.77 1.70
N ASN A 65 -6.46 18.72 1.20
CA ASN A 65 -5.22 18.42 0.48
C ASN A 65 -4.11 19.44 0.77
N ILE A 66 -2.88 19.06 0.45
CA ILE A 66 -1.69 19.89 0.48
C ILE A 66 -1.12 19.86 -0.94
N LYS A 67 -1.30 20.93 -1.71
CA LYS A 67 -0.87 21.02 -3.11
C LYS A 67 -1.38 19.84 -3.97
N GLY A 68 -2.62 19.40 -3.76
CA GLY A 68 -3.24 18.31 -4.48
C GLY A 68 -3.00 16.92 -3.88
N TYR A 69 -2.06 16.76 -2.95
CA TYR A 69 -1.87 15.50 -2.22
C TYR A 69 -2.89 15.41 -1.09
N ARG A 70 -3.58 14.31 -1.01
CA ARG A 70 -4.57 14.07 0.03
C ARG A 70 -3.92 14.20 1.41
N LYS A 71 -4.45 15.11 2.24
CA LYS A 71 -3.78 15.58 3.45
C LYS A 71 -3.47 14.45 4.44
N ASP A 72 -4.44 13.57 4.71
CA ASP A 72 -4.26 12.46 5.65
C ASP A 72 -3.17 11.47 5.20
N VAL A 73 -3.10 11.18 3.90
CA VAL A 73 -2.07 10.30 3.33
C VAL A 73 -0.70 10.98 3.36
N PHE A 74 -0.66 12.26 3.00
CA PHE A 74 0.56 13.06 3.05
C PHE A 74 1.15 13.12 4.47
N GLU A 75 0.33 13.41 5.46
CA GLU A 75 0.74 13.48 6.86
C GLU A 75 1.24 12.12 7.36
N ALA A 76 0.55 11.03 7.01
CA ALA A 76 0.98 9.69 7.37
C ALA A 76 2.35 9.32 6.77
N LEU A 77 2.59 9.62 5.48
CA LEU A 77 3.88 9.36 4.83
C LEU A 77 5.01 10.16 5.49
N LYS A 78 4.73 11.41 5.85
CA LYS A 78 5.69 12.28 6.55
C LYS A 78 6.02 11.77 7.95
N ASP A 79 5.01 11.35 8.70
CA ASP A 79 5.19 10.80 10.06
C ASP A 79 5.95 9.48 10.06
N LEU A 80 5.74 8.65 9.04
CA LEU A 80 6.49 7.41 8.82
C LEU A 80 7.98 7.66 8.49
N LYS A 81 8.36 8.89 8.11
CA LYS A 81 9.72 9.23 7.67
C LYS A 81 10.22 8.28 6.60
N VAL A 82 9.40 8.14 5.55
CA VAL A 82 9.66 7.21 4.45
C VAL A 82 11.02 7.49 3.82
N PRO A 83 11.99 6.56 3.89
CA PRO A 83 13.35 6.83 3.43
C PRO A 83 13.51 6.74 1.92
N VAL A 84 12.61 6.02 1.25
CA VAL A 84 12.56 5.88 -0.20
C VAL A 84 11.13 5.58 -0.63
N LEU A 85 10.69 6.20 -1.72
CA LEU A 85 9.37 5.98 -2.31
C LEU A 85 9.55 5.55 -3.76
N ARG A 86 8.88 4.46 -4.14
CA ARG A 86 8.88 3.95 -5.51
C ARG A 86 7.54 4.25 -6.19
N TRP A 87 7.61 4.68 -7.44
CA TRP A 87 6.49 4.98 -8.34
C TRP A 87 6.98 4.77 -9.80
N PRO A 88 6.18 4.53 -10.83
CA PRO A 88 4.70 4.57 -10.90
C PRO A 88 4.01 3.23 -10.63
N GLY A 89 4.74 2.16 -10.44
CA GLY A 89 4.16 0.88 -10.15
C GLY A 89 5.08 -0.30 -10.37
N GLY A 90 4.47 -1.49 -10.40
CA GLY A 90 5.00 -2.76 -10.85
C GLY A 90 4.64 -2.98 -12.32
N CYS A 91 3.51 -3.68 -12.59
CA CYS A 91 3.05 -3.93 -13.96
C CYS A 91 2.75 -2.65 -14.74
N PHE A 92 2.17 -1.65 -14.09
CA PHE A 92 1.90 -0.35 -14.74
C PHE A 92 3.16 0.33 -15.25
N ALA A 93 4.30 0.16 -14.58
CA ALA A 93 5.57 0.75 -14.99
C ALA A 93 6.07 0.26 -16.35
N ASP A 94 5.66 -0.94 -16.79
CA ASP A 94 6.05 -1.49 -18.09
C ASP A 94 5.40 -0.76 -19.28
N GLU A 95 4.24 -0.11 -19.02
CA GLU A 95 3.45 0.60 -20.03
C GLU A 95 3.54 2.13 -19.88
N TYR A 96 4.08 2.64 -18.76
CA TYR A 96 4.08 4.05 -18.45
C TYR A 96 5.20 4.82 -19.12
N HIS A 97 4.82 5.85 -19.87
CA HIS A 97 5.74 6.80 -20.49
C HIS A 97 5.86 8.05 -19.60
N TRP A 98 6.97 8.18 -18.89
CA TRP A 98 7.16 9.27 -17.92
C TRP A 98 6.99 10.68 -18.50
N MET A 99 7.27 10.85 -19.81
CA MET A 99 7.08 12.14 -20.50
C MET A 99 5.61 12.53 -20.63
N ASP A 100 4.68 11.59 -20.58
CA ASP A 100 3.25 11.88 -20.60
C ASP A 100 2.80 12.55 -19.28
N GLY A 101 3.56 12.37 -18.22
CA GLY A 101 3.30 12.95 -16.90
C GLY A 101 4.05 14.25 -16.62
N ILE A 102 4.53 14.97 -17.64
CA ILE A 102 5.24 16.25 -17.50
C ILE A 102 4.59 17.35 -18.35
N GLY A 103 5.01 18.60 -18.11
CA GLY A 103 4.43 19.77 -18.80
C GLY A 103 3.06 20.16 -18.24
N PRO A 104 2.37 21.10 -18.93
CA PRO A 104 1.05 21.57 -18.52
C PRO A 104 0.03 20.44 -18.48
N LYS A 105 -0.73 20.33 -17.38
CA LYS A 105 -1.64 19.20 -17.14
C LYS A 105 -2.72 19.06 -18.21
N GLU A 106 -3.20 20.16 -18.75
CA GLU A 106 -4.20 20.22 -19.83
C GLU A 106 -3.73 19.61 -21.15
N ASN A 107 -2.41 19.50 -21.34
CA ASN A 107 -1.81 18.94 -22.55
C ASN A 107 -1.35 17.48 -22.37
N ARG A 108 -1.44 16.94 -21.17
CA ARG A 108 -0.99 15.56 -20.90
C ARG A 108 -1.94 14.55 -21.52
N PRO A 109 -1.43 13.53 -22.21
CA PRO A 109 -2.28 12.51 -22.82
C PRO A 109 -2.99 11.68 -21.76
N ARG A 110 -4.15 11.16 -22.13
CA ARG A 110 -4.88 10.17 -21.33
C ARG A 110 -4.57 8.79 -21.87
N MET A 111 -4.39 7.83 -20.97
CA MET A 111 -4.17 6.44 -21.32
C MET A 111 -5.14 5.52 -20.57
N VAL A 112 -5.34 4.31 -21.10
CA VAL A 112 -6.09 3.27 -20.41
C VAL A 112 -5.12 2.40 -19.65
N ASN A 113 -5.34 2.23 -18.36
CA ASN A 113 -4.57 1.31 -17.53
C ASN A 113 -5.06 -0.13 -17.78
N ASN A 114 -4.37 -0.86 -18.64
CA ASN A 114 -4.75 -2.22 -19.02
C ASN A 114 -4.49 -3.23 -17.90
N ASN A 115 -3.60 -2.91 -16.98
CA ASN A 115 -3.23 -3.81 -15.88
C ASN A 115 -4.29 -3.82 -14.77
N TRP A 116 -4.90 -2.66 -14.51
CA TRP A 116 -5.74 -2.48 -13.33
C TRP A 116 -7.12 -1.90 -13.66
N GLY A 117 -8.00 -2.77 -14.14
CA GLY A 117 -9.43 -2.48 -14.29
C GLY A 117 -9.82 -1.59 -15.47
N GLY A 118 -8.93 -1.30 -16.40
CA GLY A 118 -9.23 -0.46 -17.56
C GLY A 118 -9.57 0.98 -17.21
N THR A 119 -9.08 1.48 -16.07
CA THR A 119 -9.28 2.86 -15.63
C THR A 119 -8.53 3.83 -16.54
N VAL A 120 -9.08 5.04 -16.70
CA VAL A 120 -8.42 6.10 -17.45
C VAL A 120 -7.46 6.84 -16.53
N GLU A 121 -6.18 6.81 -16.88
CA GLU A 121 -5.12 7.61 -16.27
C GLU A 121 -5.06 8.95 -17.00
N ASP A 122 -5.30 10.05 -16.30
CA ASP A 122 -5.31 11.40 -16.90
C ASP A 122 -3.97 12.11 -16.81
N ASN A 123 -2.99 11.47 -16.22
CA ASN A 123 -1.64 11.99 -15.97
C ASN A 123 -1.60 13.29 -15.15
N SER A 124 -2.68 13.63 -14.42
CA SER A 124 -2.68 14.81 -13.54
C SER A 124 -1.72 14.63 -12.35
N PHE A 125 -1.42 13.39 -11.99
CA PHE A 125 -0.31 13.01 -11.13
C PHE A 125 0.76 12.33 -11.99
N GLY A 126 1.82 13.04 -12.28
CA GLY A 126 2.93 12.56 -13.10
C GLY A 126 4.27 12.69 -12.40
N THR A 127 5.33 12.73 -13.21
CA THR A 127 6.71 12.72 -12.71
C THR A 127 7.01 13.89 -11.77
N HIS A 128 6.57 15.11 -12.12
CA HIS A 128 6.84 16.28 -11.29
C HIS A 128 6.04 16.25 -9.98
N GLU A 129 4.79 15.85 -10.03
CA GLU A 129 3.96 15.69 -8.83
C GLU A 129 4.56 14.63 -7.90
N PHE A 130 5.07 13.51 -8.45
CA PHE A 130 5.74 12.51 -7.63
C PHE A 130 7.03 13.05 -6.97
N LEU A 131 7.89 13.72 -7.72
CA LEU A 131 9.13 14.29 -7.18
C LEU A 131 8.85 15.39 -6.14
N ASN A 132 7.87 16.24 -6.38
CA ASN A 132 7.43 17.26 -5.41
C ASN A 132 6.90 16.62 -4.11
N LEU A 133 6.17 15.49 -4.23
CA LEU A 133 5.77 14.75 -3.04
C LEU A 133 6.99 14.31 -2.23
N CYS A 134 7.98 13.71 -2.87
CA CYS A 134 9.21 13.26 -2.21
C CYS A 134 9.92 14.41 -1.49
N GLU A 135 10.04 15.58 -2.12
CA GLU A 135 10.63 16.77 -1.50
C GLU A 135 9.83 17.26 -0.28
N LEU A 136 8.51 17.21 -0.33
CA LEU A 136 7.63 17.72 0.71
C LEU A 136 7.57 16.82 1.94
N ILE A 137 7.66 15.51 1.75
CA ILE A 137 7.66 14.55 2.86
C ILE A 137 9.03 14.43 3.54
N GLY A 138 10.15 14.78 2.87
CA GLY A 138 11.53 14.79 3.38
C GLY A 138 12.27 13.51 3.08
#